data_c019254467fd45c9ea2db4a3d900911e
#
_entry.id   c019254467fd45c9ea2db4a3d900911e
#
_cell.length_a   1.000
_cell.length_b   1.000
_cell.length_c   1.000
_cell.angle_alpha   90.00
_cell.angle_beta   90.00
_cell.angle_gamma   90.00
#
_symmetry.space_group_name_H-M   'P 1'
#
loop_
_entity.id
_entity.type
_entity.pdbx_description
1 polymer ?
#
loop_
_entity_poly.entity_id
_entity_poly.type
_entity_poly.pdbx_seq_one_letter_code
_entity_poly.pdbx_strand_id
1 'polypeptide(L)'
;TYFKEEVGGLVMGGYEPNPQAWETGLPGGDVPNEWEFRLFDDDYDHFEQHMTQAIARVPALETVGVKQMINGPESFTPDGNFILGVAPECSNM
;
A
#
# COMPACT_ATOMS: atom_id res chain seq x y z
N THR A 1 8.09 -0.36 8.47
CA THR A 1 7.28 0.85 8.69
C THR A 1 8.06 2.10 8.34
N TYR A 2 7.38 3.09 7.83
CA TYR A 2 7.89 4.44 7.58
C TYR A 2 6.96 5.47 8.21
N PHE A 3 7.48 6.68 8.43
CA PHE A 3 6.75 7.78 9.02
C PHE A 3 7.01 9.07 8.24
N LYS A 4 6.00 9.91 8.13
CA LYS A 4 6.08 11.25 7.54
C LYS A 4 5.23 12.22 8.35
N GLU A 5 5.80 13.37 8.71
CA GLU A 5 4.99 14.48 9.25
C GLU A 5 4.11 15.05 8.16
N GLU A 6 2.85 15.28 8.47
CA GLU A 6 1.87 15.84 7.54
C GLU A 6 0.88 16.73 8.30
N VAL A 7 1.01 18.04 8.11
CA VAL A 7 0.08 19.06 8.64
C VAL A 7 -0.27 18.85 10.13
N GLY A 8 0.77 18.70 10.97
CA GLY A 8 0.59 18.50 12.41
C GLY A 8 0.14 17.09 12.82
N GLY A 9 0.07 16.17 11.89
CA GLY A 9 -0.19 14.75 12.12
C GLY A 9 0.99 13.88 11.70
N LEU A 10 0.83 12.58 11.84
CA LEU A 10 1.81 11.60 11.43
C LEU A 10 1.16 10.62 10.44
N VAL A 11 1.67 10.59 9.22
CA VAL A 11 1.39 9.50 8.28
C VAL A 11 2.35 8.37 8.60
N MET A 12 1.82 7.19 8.74
CA MET A 12 2.63 5.98 8.88
C MET A 12 2.17 4.90 7.92
N GLY A 13 3.09 4.07 7.50
CA GLY A 13 2.78 2.94 6.64
C GLY A 13 3.89 1.90 6.66
N GLY A 14 3.69 0.85 5.91
CA GLY A 14 4.65 -0.23 5.80
C GLY A 14 4.22 -1.24 4.75
N TYR A 15 5.11 -2.19 4.52
CA TYR A 15 4.86 -3.35 3.69
C TYR A 15 4.97 -4.59 4.58
N GLU A 16 4.04 -5.50 4.43
CA GLU A 16 4.05 -6.79 5.13
C GLU A 16 4.81 -7.85 4.32
N PRO A 17 5.36 -8.86 5.00
CA PRO A 17 6.09 -9.95 4.33
C PRO A 17 5.22 -10.82 3.42
N ASN A 18 3.92 -10.90 3.73
CA ASN A 18 2.94 -11.72 3.01
C ASN A 18 1.75 -10.84 2.60
N PRO A 19 1.91 -10.02 1.57
CA PRO A 19 0.82 -9.17 1.10
C PRO A 19 -0.31 -10.03 0.52
N GLN A 20 -1.54 -9.58 0.73
CA GLN A 20 -2.70 -10.25 0.18
C GLN A 20 -2.82 -9.92 -1.31
N ALA A 21 -2.94 -10.95 -2.14
CA ALA A 21 -3.20 -10.75 -3.56
C ALA A 21 -4.61 -10.17 -3.76
N TRP A 22 -4.70 -9.15 -4.61
CA TRP A 22 -6.01 -8.66 -5.01
C TRP A 22 -6.59 -9.55 -6.10
N GLU A 23 -7.62 -10.31 -5.73
CA GLU A 23 -8.37 -11.14 -6.64
C GLU A 23 -9.44 -10.30 -7.36
N THR A 24 -9.10 -9.80 -8.53
CA THR A 24 -9.99 -8.93 -9.33
C THR A 24 -11.15 -9.70 -9.99
N GLY A 25 -11.05 -11.02 -10.07
CA GLY A 25 -11.99 -11.87 -10.80
C GLY A 25 -11.85 -11.80 -12.32
N LEU A 26 -10.92 -11.01 -12.84
CA LEU A 26 -10.65 -10.90 -14.27
C LEU A 26 -9.60 -11.91 -14.74
N PRO A 27 -9.64 -12.33 -16.02
CA PRO A 27 -8.61 -13.18 -16.60
C PRO A 27 -7.22 -12.55 -16.47
N GLY A 28 -6.24 -13.35 -16.04
CA GLY A 28 -4.86 -12.86 -15.85
C GLY A 28 -4.64 -11.97 -14.63
N GLY A 29 -5.68 -11.72 -13.84
CA GLY A 29 -5.59 -10.82 -12.69
C GLY A 29 -5.55 -9.34 -13.08
N ASP A 30 -6.04 -9.01 -14.28
CA ASP A 30 -6.07 -7.63 -14.77
C ASP A 30 -6.83 -6.70 -13.81
N VAL A 31 -6.41 -5.45 -13.73
CA VAL A 31 -7.12 -4.42 -12.98
C VAL A 31 -8.36 -4.00 -13.76
N PRO A 32 -9.55 -3.94 -13.13
CA PRO A 32 -10.75 -3.46 -13.79
C PRO A 32 -10.57 -2.04 -14.36
N ASN A 33 -11.02 -1.81 -15.59
CA ASN A 33 -10.87 -0.50 -16.26
C ASN A 33 -11.50 0.65 -15.49
N GLU A 34 -12.56 0.38 -14.72
CA GLU A 34 -13.26 1.35 -13.89
C GLU A 34 -12.60 1.58 -12.52
N TRP A 35 -11.49 0.90 -12.23
CA TRP A 35 -10.76 1.07 -10.99
C TRP A 35 -9.79 2.25 -11.09
N GLU A 36 -10.31 3.44 -10.92
CA GLU A 36 -9.53 4.68 -10.85
C GLU A 36 -10.01 5.56 -9.70
N PHE A 37 -9.08 6.26 -9.08
CA PHE A 37 -9.35 7.17 -7.96
C PHE A 37 -10.14 6.54 -6.81
N ARG A 38 -9.91 5.24 -6.57
CA ARG A 38 -10.59 4.46 -5.53
C ARG A 38 -9.60 3.89 -4.53
N LEU A 39 -10.09 3.68 -3.33
CA LEU A 39 -9.43 2.92 -2.29
C LEU A 39 -10.30 1.72 -1.95
N PHE A 40 -9.70 0.71 -1.33
CA PHE A 40 -10.42 -0.35 -0.64
C PHE A 40 -11.01 0.19 0.65
N ASP A 41 -11.94 -0.55 1.23
CA ASP A 41 -12.44 -0.29 2.57
C ASP A 41 -11.31 -0.38 3.59
N ASP A 42 -11.49 0.32 4.72
CA ASP A 42 -10.54 0.29 5.81
C ASP A 42 -10.41 -1.14 6.37
N ASP A 43 -9.19 -1.65 6.41
CA ASP A 43 -8.87 -2.98 6.96
C ASP A 43 -7.93 -2.83 8.16
N TYR A 44 -8.53 -2.58 9.31
CA TYR A 44 -7.80 -2.42 10.57
C TYR A 44 -7.19 -3.72 11.06
N ASP A 45 -7.82 -4.86 10.81
CA ASP A 45 -7.32 -6.16 11.23
C ASP A 45 -6.02 -6.49 10.49
N HIS A 46 -6.00 -6.25 9.19
CA HIS A 46 -4.78 -6.42 8.38
C HIS A 46 -3.68 -5.43 8.78
N PHE A 47 -4.05 -4.22 9.14
CA PHE A 47 -3.13 -3.15 9.52
C PHE A 47 -2.57 -3.30 10.94
N GLU A 48 -3.17 -4.11 11.82
CA GLU A 48 -2.80 -4.27 13.23
C GLU A 48 -1.30 -4.58 13.41
N GLN A 49 -0.74 -5.42 12.56
CA GLN A 49 0.68 -5.77 12.62
C GLN A 49 1.61 -4.56 12.42
N HIS A 50 1.23 -3.63 11.55
CA HIS A 50 1.97 -2.40 11.32
C HIS A 50 1.81 -1.44 12.51
N MET A 51 0.61 -1.33 13.05
CA MET A 51 0.32 -0.48 14.19
C MET A 51 1.07 -0.94 15.44
N THR A 52 1.11 -2.22 15.71
CA THR A 52 1.87 -2.80 16.84
C THR A 52 3.34 -2.42 16.76
N GLN A 53 3.96 -2.55 15.60
CA GLN A 53 5.35 -2.16 15.40
C GLN A 53 5.57 -0.65 15.44
N ALA A 54 4.60 0.11 14.97
CA ALA A 54 4.64 1.57 15.00
C ALA A 54 4.58 2.12 16.43
N ILE A 55 3.69 1.60 17.27
CA ILE A 55 3.57 1.95 18.69
C ILE A 55 4.86 1.66 19.43
N ALA A 56 5.50 0.53 19.15
CA ALA A 56 6.80 0.19 19.76
C ALA A 56 7.90 1.23 19.45
N ARG A 57 7.79 1.94 18.34
CA ARG A 57 8.76 2.99 17.95
C ARG A 57 8.31 4.39 18.33
N VAL A 58 7.02 4.64 18.29
CA VAL A 58 6.39 5.93 18.61
C VAL A 58 5.23 5.66 19.58
N PRO A 59 5.48 5.53 20.87
CA PRO A 59 4.46 5.14 21.87
C PRO A 59 3.24 6.06 21.90
N ALA A 60 3.37 7.34 21.51
CA ALA A 60 2.24 8.26 21.42
C ALA A 60 1.12 7.77 20.48
N LEU A 61 1.42 6.90 19.54
CA LEU A 61 0.42 6.32 18.61
C LEU A 61 -0.61 5.43 19.32
N GLU A 62 -0.31 4.93 20.52
CA GLU A 62 -1.26 4.12 21.29
C GLU A 62 -2.51 4.91 21.73
N THR A 63 -2.37 6.21 21.89
CA THR A 63 -3.42 7.08 22.46
C THR A 63 -4.02 8.07 21.49
N VAL A 64 -3.51 8.15 20.26
CA VAL A 64 -4.04 9.05 19.24
C VAL A 64 -5.03 8.31 18.33
N GLY A 65 -5.99 9.07 17.79
CA GLY A 65 -6.96 8.53 16.83
C GLY A 65 -6.39 8.43 15.42
N VAL A 66 -6.93 7.52 14.65
CA VAL A 66 -6.70 7.44 13.20
C VAL A 66 -7.65 8.42 12.49
N LYS A 67 -7.09 9.36 11.76
CA LYS A 67 -7.87 10.35 11.00
C LYS A 67 -8.37 9.75 9.67
N GLN A 68 -7.53 8.98 9.03
CA GLN A 68 -7.82 8.35 7.74
C GLN A 68 -6.93 7.14 7.55
N MET A 69 -7.49 6.07 7.03
CA MET A 69 -6.75 4.93 6.48
C MET A 69 -6.69 5.06 4.97
N ILE A 70 -5.55 4.70 4.39
CA ILE A 70 -5.36 4.58 2.95
C ILE A 70 -5.05 3.12 2.67
N ASN A 71 -6.03 2.41 2.11
CA ASN A 71 -5.91 1.01 1.74
C ASN A 71 -6.15 0.91 0.24
N GLY A 72 -5.13 0.50 -0.49
CA GLY A 72 -5.21 0.45 -1.95
C GLY A 72 -4.28 -0.60 -2.55
N PRO A 73 -4.50 -0.96 -3.81
CA PRO A 73 -3.64 -1.93 -4.50
C PRO A 73 -2.27 -1.34 -4.77
N GLU A 74 -1.27 -2.17 -4.64
CA GLU A 74 0.12 -1.89 -5.03
C GLU A 74 0.54 -2.90 -6.09
N SER A 75 1.41 -2.50 -7.01
CA SER A 75 1.94 -3.39 -8.04
C SER A 75 3.37 -3.79 -7.75
N PHE A 76 3.64 -5.09 -7.83
CA PHE A 76 4.96 -5.65 -7.64
C PHE A 76 5.34 -6.52 -8.83
N THR A 77 6.58 -6.40 -9.28
CA THR A 77 7.16 -7.38 -10.19
C THR A 77 7.46 -8.69 -9.43
N PRO A 78 7.53 -9.85 -10.12
CA PRO A 78 7.80 -11.12 -9.46
C PRO A 78 9.12 -11.18 -8.67
N ASP A 79 10.10 -10.40 -9.07
CA ASP A 79 11.42 -10.31 -8.43
C ASP A 79 11.55 -9.08 -7.49
N GLY A 80 10.51 -8.26 -7.37
CA GLY A 80 10.50 -7.07 -6.53
C GLY A 80 11.36 -5.91 -7.05
N ASN A 81 11.87 -5.98 -8.29
CA ASN A 81 12.70 -4.94 -8.88
C ASN A 81 11.93 -4.13 -9.92
N PHE A 82 12.33 -2.89 -10.10
CA PHE A 82 11.79 -2.06 -11.17
C PHE A 82 12.34 -2.48 -12.55
N ILE A 83 11.60 -2.15 -13.61
CA ILE A 83 12.03 -2.31 -14.99
C ILE A 83 12.37 -0.92 -15.55
N LEU A 84 13.58 -0.76 -16.04
CA LEU A 84 14.03 0.47 -16.68
C LEU A 84 14.77 0.12 -17.98
N GLY A 85 14.20 0.55 -19.10
CA GLY A 85 14.75 0.27 -20.42
C GLY A 85 13.79 0.60 -21.55
N VAL A 86 14.23 0.38 -22.76
CA VAL A 86 13.38 0.58 -23.95
C VAL A 86 12.37 -0.55 -24.06
N ALA A 87 11.08 -0.20 -24.28
CA ALA A 87 10.05 -1.19 -24.51
C ALA A 87 10.26 -1.86 -25.89
N PRO A 88 10.25 -3.21 -25.98
CA PRO A 88 10.48 -3.90 -27.26
C PRO A 88 9.49 -3.54 -28.37
N GLU A 89 8.25 -3.25 -27.98
CA GLU A 89 7.15 -2.94 -28.91
C GLU A 89 6.98 -1.44 -29.18
N CYS A 90 7.75 -0.58 -28.51
CA CYS A 90 7.57 0.87 -28.60
C CYS A 90 8.94 1.57 -28.61
N SER A 91 9.37 2.00 -29.77
CA SER A 91 10.73 2.54 -29.98
C SER A 91 10.99 3.91 -29.34
N ASN A 92 9.97 4.57 -28.85
CA ASN A 92 10.06 5.90 -28.22
C ASN A 92 9.65 5.90 -26.72
N MET A 93 9.62 4.73 -26.10
CA MET A 93 9.30 4.56 -24.70
C MET A 93 10.37 3.74 -23.98
#